data_4543270f928618bce18f1338004e70d3
#
_entry.id   4543270f928618bce18f1338004e70d3
#
_cell.length_a   1.000
_cell.length_b   1.000
_cell.length_c   1.000
_cell.angle_alpha   90.00
_cell.angle_beta   90.00
_cell.angle_gamma   90.00
#
_symmetry.space_group_name_H-M   'P 1'
#
loop_
_entity.id
_entity.type
_entity.pdbx_description
1 polymer ?
#
loop_
_entity_poly.entity_id
_entity_poly.type
_entity_poly.pdbx_seq_one_letter_code
_entity_poly.pdbx_strand_id
1 'polypeptide(L)'
;TKSFILLKDGKIVLEKYFNGHSDTSSWYWASAAKTITSFLIGMAQEEGYLEITDTSSNYLGNGWTNCNPVQENKITIWNQLTMTTGLDDNVSDPNCTNDNCLLYFSDPGSRWAYHNAPYTLLRPVIENATGQGINIYNYQKLLNPTGMTGLFLYNGFNNIFYSKSRSMARFGLLILNNGNWDGNQIMTDTNYFNQMLNSSQSLNESYGYLWWLNGKTSYMLPGSQFVFNNELIPNAPVDLVAALGKNGQIINVVPSQNLVWIRMGDNPDNSLVPYTFNKEVWNYINDLACTSLLVEDYNEKSKRKLIKITDFLGKSVNPISNIPLLYIYDDGTVHKKIILE
;
A
#
# COMPACT_ATOMS: atom_id res chain seq x y z
N THR A 1 -12.12 -2.53 11.32
CA THR A 1 -11.92 -2.83 9.89
C THR A 1 -13.17 -2.49 9.11
N LYS A 2 -13.02 -1.83 7.94
CA LYS A 2 -14.07 -1.57 6.96
C LYS A 2 -13.98 -2.58 5.81
N SER A 3 -12.77 -2.85 5.34
CA SER A 3 -12.50 -3.86 4.31
C SER A 3 -11.16 -4.52 4.52
N PHE A 4 -11.04 -5.75 4.04
CA PHE A 4 -9.81 -6.50 3.97
C PHE A 4 -9.81 -7.32 2.67
N ILE A 5 -8.76 -7.19 1.87
CA ILE A 5 -8.57 -7.95 0.63
C ILE A 5 -7.19 -8.59 0.66
N LEU A 6 -7.12 -9.89 0.37
CA LEU A 6 -5.89 -10.64 0.20
C LEU A 6 -5.85 -11.19 -1.23
N LEU A 7 -4.73 -10.92 -1.89
CA LEU A 7 -4.44 -11.43 -3.23
C LEU A 7 -3.22 -12.33 -3.18
N LYS A 8 -3.31 -13.46 -3.87
CA LYS A 8 -2.23 -14.43 -4.05
C LYS A 8 -2.16 -14.80 -5.52
N ASP A 9 -0.97 -14.69 -6.11
CA ASP A 9 -0.75 -14.99 -7.53
C ASP A 9 -1.74 -14.23 -8.46
N GLY A 10 -1.95 -12.94 -8.17
CA GLY A 10 -2.85 -12.07 -8.91
C GLY A 10 -4.35 -12.32 -8.71
N LYS A 11 -4.74 -13.29 -7.86
CA LYS A 11 -6.14 -13.67 -7.62
C LYS A 11 -6.59 -13.22 -6.23
N ILE A 12 -7.83 -12.76 -6.12
CA ILE A 12 -8.46 -12.48 -4.82
C ILE A 12 -8.75 -13.81 -4.13
N VAL A 13 -8.06 -14.10 -3.01
CA VAL A 13 -8.28 -15.29 -2.19
C VAL A 13 -9.15 -15.01 -0.97
N LEU A 14 -9.18 -13.76 -0.52
CA LEU A 14 -10.09 -13.28 0.52
C LEU A 14 -10.53 -11.86 0.22
N GLU A 15 -11.82 -11.60 0.28
CA GLU A 15 -12.40 -10.26 0.20
C GLU A 15 -13.54 -10.16 1.21
N LYS A 16 -13.40 -9.27 2.18
CA LYS A 16 -14.38 -9.05 3.25
C LYS A 16 -14.64 -7.57 3.48
N TYR A 17 -15.89 -7.26 3.74
CA TYR A 17 -16.40 -5.94 4.07
C TYR A 17 -17.16 -6.01 5.39
N PHE A 18 -17.05 -4.96 6.21
CA PHE A 18 -17.58 -4.92 7.57
C PHE A 18 -18.25 -3.57 7.86
N ASN A 19 -19.10 -3.53 8.87
CA ASN A 19 -19.69 -2.30 9.40
C ASN A 19 -20.37 -1.44 8.32
N GLY A 20 -21.16 -2.07 7.44
CA GLY A 20 -21.89 -1.39 6.37
C GLY A 20 -21.03 -0.92 5.19
N HIS A 21 -19.74 -1.23 5.18
CA HIS A 21 -18.89 -0.99 4.01
C HIS A 21 -19.14 -2.04 2.93
N SER A 22 -18.89 -1.69 1.66
CA SER A 22 -19.07 -2.58 0.51
C SER A 22 -17.97 -2.35 -0.53
N ASP A 23 -17.99 -3.12 -1.60
CA ASP A 23 -17.08 -2.97 -2.74
C ASP A 23 -17.26 -1.65 -3.51
N THR A 24 -18.41 -1.00 -3.34
CA THR A 24 -18.68 0.32 -3.93
C THR A 24 -18.36 1.49 -3.01
N SER A 25 -18.15 1.23 -1.71
CA SER A 25 -17.86 2.25 -0.72
C SER A 25 -16.46 2.84 -0.92
N SER A 26 -16.35 4.14 -0.78
CA SER A 26 -15.07 4.87 -0.78
C SER A 26 -14.60 5.15 0.64
N TRP A 27 -13.28 5.09 0.86
CA TRP A 27 -12.65 5.39 2.14
C TRP A 27 -11.33 6.12 1.93
N TYR A 28 -10.89 6.86 2.94
CA TYR A 28 -9.62 7.59 2.86
C TYR A 28 -8.41 6.66 3.10
N TRP A 29 -7.28 7.02 2.48
CA TRP A 29 -6.04 6.25 2.62
C TRP A 29 -5.10 6.81 3.70
N ALA A 30 -5.38 8.00 4.23
CA ALA A 30 -4.46 8.74 5.08
C ALA A 30 -3.04 8.77 4.46
N SER A 31 -2.01 8.53 5.26
CA SER A 31 -0.62 8.55 4.77
C SER A 31 -0.26 7.40 3.82
N ALA A 32 -1.06 6.35 3.70
CA ALA A 32 -0.82 5.34 2.67
C ALA A 32 -0.87 5.94 1.25
N ALA A 33 -1.62 7.04 1.05
CA ALA A 33 -1.66 7.76 -0.22
C ALA A 33 -0.36 8.47 -0.60
N LYS A 34 0.59 8.64 0.32
CA LYS A 34 1.91 9.20 0.02
C LYS A 34 2.62 8.41 -1.08
N THR A 35 2.38 7.10 -1.11
CA THR A 35 2.94 6.21 -2.13
C THR A 35 2.39 6.47 -3.54
N ILE A 36 1.13 6.93 -3.67
CA ILE A 36 0.61 7.42 -4.96
C ILE A 36 1.37 8.69 -5.38
N THR A 37 1.59 9.63 -4.45
CA THR A 37 2.35 10.86 -4.77
C THR A 37 3.76 10.52 -5.23
N SER A 38 4.44 9.57 -4.56
CA SER A 38 5.75 9.08 -5.00
C SER A 38 5.71 8.50 -6.41
N PHE A 39 4.72 7.67 -6.71
CA PHE A 39 4.53 7.11 -8.05
C PHE A 39 4.33 8.23 -9.10
N LEU A 40 3.52 9.23 -8.81
CA LEU A 40 3.26 10.35 -9.72
C LEU A 40 4.48 11.27 -9.94
N ILE A 41 5.34 11.44 -8.94
CA ILE A 41 6.65 12.13 -9.10
C ILE A 41 7.52 11.33 -10.08
N GLY A 42 7.58 10.00 -9.95
CA GLY A 42 8.31 9.15 -10.90
C GLY A 42 7.77 9.27 -12.33
N MET A 43 6.46 9.30 -12.50
CA MET A 43 5.84 9.54 -13.80
C MET A 43 6.20 10.91 -14.38
N ALA A 44 6.22 11.95 -13.53
CA ALA A 44 6.59 13.29 -13.97
C ALA A 44 8.08 13.39 -14.36
N GLN A 45 8.97 12.68 -13.64
CA GLN A 45 10.38 12.56 -14.00
C GLN A 45 10.56 11.81 -15.33
N GLU A 46 9.91 10.65 -15.50
CA GLU A 46 9.96 9.86 -16.73
C GLU A 46 9.53 10.66 -17.95
N GLU A 47 8.55 11.56 -17.78
CA GLU A 47 8.06 12.44 -18.85
C GLU A 47 8.90 13.71 -19.03
N GLY A 48 9.96 13.89 -18.24
CA GLY A 48 10.88 15.04 -18.36
C GLY A 48 10.31 16.36 -17.82
N TYR A 49 9.27 16.32 -16.99
CA TYR A 49 8.71 17.53 -16.35
C TYR A 49 9.53 18.02 -15.17
N LEU A 50 10.22 17.12 -14.51
CA LEU A 50 11.07 17.41 -13.36
C LEU A 50 12.16 16.34 -13.22
N GLU A 51 13.17 16.66 -12.40
CA GLU A 51 14.13 15.70 -11.86
C GLU A 51 14.02 15.71 -10.33
N ILE A 52 14.08 14.56 -9.66
CA ILE A 52 13.99 14.53 -8.20
C ILE A 52 15.16 15.24 -7.50
N THR A 53 16.25 15.47 -8.20
CA THR A 53 17.40 16.26 -7.77
C THR A 53 17.20 17.77 -7.91
N ASP A 54 16.14 18.21 -8.56
CA ASP A 54 15.81 19.62 -8.67
C ASP A 54 15.52 20.22 -7.30
N THR A 55 15.89 21.49 -7.11
CA THR A 55 15.43 22.24 -5.96
C THR A 55 13.92 22.44 -6.02
N SER A 56 13.24 22.24 -4.88
CA SER A 56 11.80 22.41 -4.77
C SER A 56 11.34 23.84 -5.14
N SER A 57 12.23 24.83 -4.95
CA SER A 57 11.99 26.22 -5.33
C SER A 57 11.74 26.42 -6.83
N ASN A 58 12.24 25.51 -7.71
CA ASN A 58 11.97 25.58 -9.14
C ASN A 58 10.47 25.49 -9.46
N TYR A 59 9.72 24.82 -8.60
CA TYR A 59 8.29 24.54 -8.79
C TYR A 59 7.41 25.28 -7.78
N LEU A 60 7.91 25.55 -6.57
CA LEU A 60 7.15 26.22 -5.52
C LEU A 60 7.35 27.75 -5.53
N GLY A 61 8.38 28.23 -6.23
CA GLY A 61 8.84 29.62 -6.17
C GLY A 61 9.77 29.84 -4.96
N ASN A 62 10.41 31.00 -4.92
CA ASN A 62 11.26 31.39 -3.78
C ASN A 62 10.41 31.86 -2.60
N GLY A 63 10.86 31.58 -1.38
CA GLY A 63 10.16 31.97 -0.15
C GLY A 63 9.00 31.04 0.18
N TRP A 64 9.04 29.80 -0.27
CA TRP A 64 8.07 28.78 0.14
C TRP A 64 8.32 28.25 1.56
N THR A 65 9.47 28.60 2.13
CA THR A 65 9.85 28.33 3.54
C THR A 65 10.25 29.61 4.25
N ASN A 66 10.39 29.56 5.59
CA ASN A 66 10.98 30.62 6.40
C ASN A 66 12.53 30.51 6.47
N CYS A 67 13.13 29.66 5.65
CA CYS A 67 14.57 29.54 5.53
C CYS A 67 15.15 30.74 4.76
N ASN A 68 16.44 31.03 4.98
CA ASN A 68 17.11 31.95 4.05
C ASN A 68 17.26 31.29 2.66
N PRO A 69 17.46 32.09 1.58
CA PRO A 69 17.49 31.53 0.21
C PRO A 69 18.56 30.46 -0.02
N VAL A 70 19.69 30.51 0.69
CA VAL A 70 20.76 29.50 0.57
C VAL A 70 20.34 28.17 1.18
N GLN A 71 19.62 28.20 2.29
CA GLN A 71 19.06 27.01 2.94
C GLN A 71 17.92 26.41 2.13
N GLU A 72 16.97 27.25 1.71
CA GLU A 72 15.79 26.83 0.94
C GLU A 72 16.20 26.15 -0.37
N ASN A 73 17.15 26.72 -1.11
CA ASN A 73 17.61 26.18 -2.39
C ASN A 73 18.40 24.86 -2.29
N LYS A 74 18.77 24.42 -1.08
CA LYS A 74 19.32 23.08 -0.86
C LYS A 74 18.24 21.99 -0.80
N ILE A 75 16.97 22.35 -0.56
CA ILE A 75 15.89 21.38 -0.41
C ILE A 75 15.44 20.93 -1.79
N THR A 76 15.63 19.65 -2.08
CA THR A 76 15.24 19.02 -3.34
C THR A 76 13.94 18.23 -3.21
N ILE A 77 13.31 17.87 -4.34
CA ILE A 77 12.17 16.95 -4.38
C ILE A 77 12.56 15.62 -3.73
N TRP A 78 13.79 15.15 -3.93
CA TRP A 78 14.31 13.94 -3.28
C TRP A 78 14.25 14.04 -1.75
N ASN A 79 14.61 15.19 -1.16
CA ASN A 79 14.50 15.40 0.28
C ASN A 79 13.06 15.34 0.79
N GLN A 80 12.09 15.80 0.00
CA GLN A 80 10.66 15.67 0.34
C GLN A 80 10.20 14.21 0.25
N LEU A 81 10.62 13.46 -0.79
CA LEU A 81 10.29 12.03 -0.97
C LEU A 81 10.89 11.14 0.13
N THR A 82 12.06 11.50 0.63
CA THR A 82 12.82 10.70 1.61
C THR A 82 12.62 11.15 3.05
N MET A 83 11.80 12.18 3.29
CA MET A 83 11.57 12.78 4.61
C MET A 83 12.86 13.34 5.26
N THR A 84 13.71 13.98 4.45
CA THR A 84 15.01 14.51 4.90
C THR A 84 15.20 16.00 4.55
N THR A 85 14.12 16.77 4.53
CA THR A 85 14.17 18.20 4.16
C THR A 85 14.97 19.07 5.13
N GLY A 86 15.17 18.61 6.36
CA GLY A 86 15.83 19.39 7.41
C GLY A 86 14.96 20.50 8.02
N LEU A 87 13.67 20.56 7.64
CA LEU A 87 12.70 21.47 8.25
C LEU A 87 12.24 20.97 9.62
N ASP A 88 11.87 21.88 10.51
CA ASP A 88 11.47 21.59 11.88
C ASP A 88 10.06 20.96 11.92
N ASP A 89 9.98 19.70 12.31
CA ASP A 89 8.72 18.96 12.51
C ASP A 89 8.14 19.11 13.92
N ASN A 90 8.81 19.85 14.83
CA ASN A 90 8.33 20.13 16.18
C ASN A 90 7.53 21.45 16.26
N VAL A 91 7.12 22.00 15.13
CA VAL A 91 6.23 23.16 15.08
C VAL A 91 4.85 22.81 15.61
N SER A 92 4.04 23.82 15.98
CA SER A 92 2.73 23.63 16.59
C SER A 92 1.74 22.83 15.71
N ASP A 93 1.83 22.97 14.39
CA ASP A 93 1.11 22.16 13.40
C ASP A 93 2.06 21.66 12.33
N PRO A 94 2.52 20.39 12.42
CA PRO A 94 3.43 19.80 11.43
C PRO A 94 2.79 19.54 10.06
N ASN A 95 1.51 19.86 9.88
CA ASN A 95 0.85 19.82 8.58
C ASN A 95 0.79 21.17 7.89
N CYS A 96 1.05 22.27 8.61
CA CYS A 96 0.97 23.64 8.10
C CYS A 96 1.97 23.86 6.97
N THR A 97 1.48 24.14 5.77
CA THR A 97 2.28 24.37 4.54
C THR A 97 2.58 25.85 4.27
N ASN A 98 2.18 26.75 5.16
CA ASN A 98 2.56 28.17 5.04
C ASN A 98 4.07 28.33 5.33
N ASP A 99 4.69 29.30 4.69
CA ASP A 99 6.12 29.58 4.85
C ASP A 99 6.55 29.77 6.32
N ASN A 100 5.76 30.46 7.10
CA ASN A 100 6.02 30.74 8.53
C ASN A 100 5.97 29.48 9.44
N CYS A 101 5.47 28.35 8.94
CA CYS A 101 5.50 27.06 9.62
C CYS A 101 6.69 26.19 9.19
N LEU A 102 7.33 26.50 8.06
CA LEU A 102 8.41 25.71 7.46
C LEU A 102 9.78 26.27 7.85
N LEU A 103 10.12 26.04 9.12
CA LEU A 103 11.32 26.60 9.74
C LEU A 103 12.55 25.72 9.47
N TYR A 104 13.72 26.36 9.34
CA TYR A 104 15.00 25.62 9.26
C TYR A 104 15.33 24.97 10.61
N PHE A 105 15.73 23.71 10.58
CA PHE A 105 16.26 22.98 11.73
C PHE A 105 17.69 22.49 11.48
N SER A 106 17.92 21.84 10.32
CA SER A 106 19.22 21.29 9.93
C SER A 106 19.39 21.30 8.42
N ASP A 107 20.58 21.05 7.91
CA ASP A 107 20.77 20.92 6.46
C ASP A 107 19.99 19.71 5.90
N PRO A 108 19.41 19.84 4.70
CA PRO A 108 18.73 18.73 4.02
C PRO A 108 19.64 17.49 3.90
N GLY A 109 19.08 16.31 4.11
CA GLY A 109 19.81 15.04 4.11
C GLY A 109 20.50 14.68 5.41
N SER A 110 20.58 15.59 6.42
CA SER A 110 21.26 15.34 7.69
C SER A 110 20.38 14.74 8.79
N ARG A 111 19.05 14.78 8.62
CA ARG A 111 18.07 14.29 9.60
C ARG A 111 16.88 13.69 8.89
N TRP A 112 16.42 12.51 9.34
CA TRP A 112 15.14 11.96 8.93
C TRP A 112 14.04 12.43 9.89
N ALA A 113 12.97 13.01 9.35
CA ALA A 113 11.80 13.42 10.13
C ALA A 113 10.53 13.24 9.31
N TYR A 114 9.59 12.46 9.82
CA TYR A 114 8.30 12.24 9.15
C TYR A 114 7.44 13.50 9.24
N HIS A 115 7.69 14.43 8.32
CA HIS A 115 7.10 15.76 8.31
C HIS A 115 6.05 15.88 7.20
N ASN A 116 4.77 16.09 7.59
CA ASN A 116 3.67 16.07 6.62
C ASN A 116 3.66 17.30 5.70
N ALA A 117 4.03 18.48 6.20
CA ALA A 117 3.95 19.71 5.42
C ALA A 117 4.81 19.69 4.15
N PRO A 118 6.13 19.37 4.20
CA PRO A 118 6.94 19.26 2.99
C PRO A 118 6.44 18.18 2.02
N TYR A 119 5.93 17.05 2.55
CA TYR A 119 5.31 16.05 1.71
C TYR A 119 4.08 16.60 0.97
N THR A 120 3.21 17.32 1.65
CA THR A 120 1.98 17.88 1.05
C THR A 120 2.32 18.84 -0.11
N LEU A 121 3.45 19.53 -0.02
CA LEU A 121 3.94 20.43 -1.07
C LEU A 121 4.45 19.71 -2.32
N LEU A 122 4.63 18.38 -2.30
CA LEU A 122 4.86 17.62 -3.54
C LEU A 122 3.65 17.70 -4.50
N ARG A 123 2.44 17.94 -4.00
CA ARG A 123 1.29 18.18 -4.87
C ARG A 123 1.47 19.40 -5.76
N PRO A 124 1.65 20.63 -5.25
CA PRO A 124 1.93 21.78 -6.11
C PRO A 124 3.23 21.63 -6.92
N VAL A 125 4.23 20.86 -6.48
CA VAL A 125 5.39 20.53 -7.30
C VAL A 125 4.93 19.79 -8.57
N ILE A 126 4.12 18.72 -8.45
CA ILE A 126 3.57 18.00 -9.60
C ILE A 126 2.71 18.92 -10.46
N GLU A 127 1.80 19.68 -9.85
CA GLU A 127 0.86 20.57 -10.56
C GLU A 127 1.59 21.64 -11.36
N ASN A 128 2.64 22.26 -10.81
CA ASN A 128 3.42 23.30 -11.47
C ASN A 128 4.40 22.72 -12.51
N ALA A 129 4.99 21.55 -12.27
CA ALA A 129 5.85 20.88 -13.23
C ALA A 129 5.06 20.44 -14.47
N THR A 130 3.91 19.81 -14.28
CA THR A 130 3.12 19.23 -15.39
C THR A 130 2.12 20.20 -16.02
N GLY A 131 1.83 21.34 -15.38
CA GLY A 131 0.76 22.25 -15.78
C GLY A 131 -0.65 21.67 -15.59
N GLN A 132 -0.80 20.57 -14.84
CA GLN A 132 -2.06 19.86 -14.65
C GLN A 132 -2.41 19.74 -13.17
N GLY A 133 -3.68 19.90 -12.81
CA GLY A 133 -4.12 19.59 -11.44
C GLY A 133 -3.92 18.12 -11.10
N ILE A 134 -3.54 17.85 -9.84
CA ILE A 134 -3.16 16.49 -9.37
C ILE A 134 -4.16 15.39 -9.73
N ASN A 135 -5.47 15.68 -9.63
CA ASN A 135 -6.49 14.68 -9.93
C ASN A 135 -6.59 14.34 -11.43
N ILE A 136 -6.32 15.31 -12.31
CA ILE A 136 -6.27 15.10 -13.76
C ILE A 136 -5.04 14.27 -14.10
N TYR A 137 -3.88 14.65 -13.59
CA TYR A 137 -2.63 13.94 -13.82
C TYR A 137 -2.70 12.50 -13.27
N ASN A 138 -3.16 12.32 -12.03
CA ASN A 138 -3.37 11.01 -11.42
C ASN A 138 -4.34 10.14 -12.23
N TYR A 139 -5.45 10.72 -12.73
CA TYR A 139 -6.40 9.98 -13.55
C TYR A 139 -5.74 9.47 -14.85
N GLN A 140 -5.02 10.32 -15.55
CA GLN A 140 -4.39 9.98 -16.82
C GLN A 140 -3.26 8.95 -16.65
N LYS A 141 -2.43 9.12 -15.62
CA LYS A 141 -1.20 8.33 -15.45
C LYS A 141 -1.35 7.05 -14.65
N LEU A 142 -2.32 7.01 -13.75
CA LEU A 142 -2.48 5.86 -12.85
C LEU A 142 -3.89 5.28 -12.89
N LEU A 143 -4.93 6.09 -12.63
CA LEU A 143 -6.26 5.54 -12.38
C LEU A 143 -6.89 4.91 -13.63
N ASN A 144 -6.89 5.64 -14.75
CA ASN A 144 -7.48 5.16 -16.01
C ASN A 144 -6.76 3.92 -16.56
N PRO A 145 -5.42 3.88 -16.68
CA PRO A 145 -4.74 2.69 -17.20
C PRO A 145 -4.92 1.43 -16.35
N THR A 146 -5.08 1.59 -15.04
CA THR A 146 -5.22 0.46 -14.10
C THR A 146 -6.68 0.13 -13.74
N GLY A 147 -7.63 0.92 -14.24
CA GLY A 147 -9.04 0.82 -13.87
C GLY A 147 -9.33 1.13 -12.39
N MET A 148 -8.45 1.87 -11.74
CA MET A 148 -8.67 2.40 -10.39
C MET A 148 -9.64 3.58 -10.41
N THR A 149 -10.26 3.83 -9.26
CA THR A 149 -11.08 5.03 -9.02
C THR A 149 -10.57 5.72 -7.77
N GLY A 150 -10.70 7.02 -7.71
CA GLY A 150 -10.34 7.80 -6.52
C GLY A 150 -10.04 9.25 -6.87
N LEU A 151 -9.85 10.06 -5.83
CA LEU A 151 -9.45 11.45 -5.99
C LEU A 151 -8.78 11.97 -4.71
N PHE A 152 -7.90 12.96 -4.89
CA PHE A 152 -7.33 13.74 -3.81
C PHE A 152 -8.25 14.89 -3.44
N LEU A 153 -8.49 15.05 -2.14
CA LEU A 153 -9.23 16.17 -1.56
C LEU A 153 -8.37 16.86 -0.48
N TYR A 154 -8.44 18.18 -0.42
CA TYR A 154 -7.88 18.91 0.70
C TYR A 154 -8.79 18.82 1.94
N ASN A 155 -8.16 18.62 3.10
CA ASN A 155 -8.77 18.78 4.40
C ASN A 155 -7.80 19.57 5.30
N GLY A 156 -8.04 20.87 5.45
CA GLY A 156 -7.04 21.80 5.98
C GLY A 156 -5.80 21.79 5.08
N PHE A 157 -4.63 21.62 5.67
CA PHE A 157 -3.38 21.49 4.94
C PHE A 157 -3.16 20.09 4.31
N ASN A 158 -3.93 19.07 4.72
CA ASN A 158 -3.69 17.71 4.27
C ASN A 158 -4.30 17.43 2.89
N ASN A 159 -3.53 16.76 2.05
CA ASN A 159 -3.96 16.24 0.76
C ASN A 159 -4.31 14.75 0.94
N ILE A 160 -5.61 14.42 0.98
CA ILE A 160 -6.10 13.09 1.33
C ILE A 160 -6.69 12.40 0.11
N PHE A 161 -6.23 11.19 -0.18
CA PHE A 161 -6.78 10.38 -1.26
C PHE A 161 -7.91 9.48 -0.75
N TYR A 162 -9.00 9.43 -1.52
CA TYR A 162 -10.16 8.58 -1.28
C TYR A 162 -10.34 7.63 -2.45
N SER A 163 -10.57 6.36 -2.17
CA SER A 163 -10.91 5.36 -3.20
C SER A 163 -11.69 4.17 -2.64
N LYS A 164 -12.08 3.26 -3.54
CA LYS A 164 -12.62 1.95 -3.19
C LYS A 164 -11.50 1.00 -2.77
N SER A 165 -11.84 -0.03 -1.97
CA SER A 165 -10.89 -1.05 -1.50
C SER A 165 -10.21 -1.80 -2.65
N ARG A 166 -10.96 -2.16 -3.71
CA ARG A 166 -10.37 -2.80 -4.89
C ARG A 166 -9.40 -1.90 -5.66
N SER A 167 -9.56 -0.56 -5.60
CA SER A 167 -8.55 0.36 -6.15
C SER A 167 -7.26 0.31 -5.34
N MET A 168 -7.35 0.25 -4.01
CA MET A 168 -6.17 0.08 -3.15
C MET A 168 -5.45 -1.24 -3.45
N ALA A 169 -6.20 -2.33 -3.65
CA ALA A 169 -5.65 -3.63 -4.02
C ALA A 169 -4.98 -3.63 -5.41
N ARG A 170 -5.58 -2.94 -6.39
CA ARG A 170 -4.99 -2.75 -7.73
C ARG A 170 -3.68 -1.99 -7.69
N PHE A 171 -3.58 -0.95 -6.87
CA PHE A 171 -2.30 -0.25 -6.67
C PHE A 171 -1.24 -1.19 -6.11
N GLY A 172 -1.59 -2.00 -5.10
CA GLY A 172 -0.68 -3.04 -4.59
C GLY A 172 -0.24 -4.04 -5.67
N LEU A 173 -1.15 -4.47 -6.55
CA LEU A 173 -0.82 -5.35 -7.68
C LEU A 173 0.09 -4.68 -8.71
N LEU A 174 -0.13 -3.40 -9.01
CA LEU A 174 0.75 -2.64 -9.91
C LEU A 174 2.19 -2.61 -9.37
N ILE A 175 2.33 -2.37 -8.05
CA ILE A 175 3.66 -2.38 -7.40
C ILE A 175 4.26 -3.79 -7.41
N LEU A 176 3.48 -4.83 -7.10
CA LEU A 176 3.92 -6.23 -7.16
C LEU A 176 4.46 -6.61 -8.55
N ASN A 177 3.84 -6.08 -9.60
CA ASN A 177 4.21 -6.34 -10.99
C ASN A 177 5.21 -5.31 -11.57
N ASN A 178 5.99 -4.63 -10.72
CA ASN A 178 7.03 -3.69 -11.12
C ASN A 178 6.52 -2.58 -12.07
N GLY A 179 5.35 -2.02 -11.77
CA GLY A 179 4.75 -0.96 -12.58
C GLY A 179 4.09 -1.44 -13.89
N ASN A 180 3.97 -2.76 -14.11
CA ASN A 180 3.28 -3.32 -15.26
C ASN A 180 1.82 -3.67 -14.90
N TRP A 181 0.90 -3.31 -15.78
CA TRP A 181 -0.51 -3.62 -15.68
C TRP A 181 -1.04 -4.24 -16.96
N ASP A 182 -1.42 -5.51 -16.90
CA ASP A 182 -1.99 -6.26 -18.03
C ASP A 182 -1.16 -6.16 -19.32
N GLY A 183 0.16 -6.35 -19.19
CA GLY A 183 1.11 -6.25 -20.29
C GLY A 183 1.54 -4.82 -20.68
N ASN A 184 0.92 -3.79 -20.09
CA ASN A 184 1.28 -2.40 -20.32
C ASN A 184 2.19 -1.89 -19.20
N GLN A 185 3.38 -1.44 -19.53
CA GLN A 185 4.27 -0.80 -18.57
C GLN A 185 3.76 0.61 -18.29
N ILE A 186 3.24 0.82 -17.07
CA ILE A 186 2.68 2.12 -16.63
C ILE A 186 3.84 3.08 -16.27
N MET A 187 4.86 2.59 -15.58
CA MET A 187 6.09 3.31 -15.29
C MET A 187 7.24 2.57 -15.97
N THR A 188 7.92 3.21 -16.94
CA THR A 188 9.03 2.62 -17.71
C THR A 188 10.39 2.94 -17.09
N ASP A 189 10.49 3.99 -16.26
CA ASP A 189 11.70 4.29 -15.48
C ASP A 189 11.89 3.26 -14.36
N THR A 190 12.48 2.13 -14.73
CA THR A 190 12.78 1.04 -13.80
C THR A 190 13.79 1.43 -12.73
N ASN A 191 14.65 2.41 -12.99
CA ASN A 191 15.61 2.90 -12.02
C ASN A 191 14.91 3.66 -10.90
N TYR A 192 14.03 4.63 -11.24
CA TYR A 192 13.21 5.33 -10.26
C TYR A 192 12.33 4.34 -9.48
N PHE A 193 11.66 3.41 -10.19
CA PHE A 193 10.80 2.40 -9.56
C PHE A 193 11.56 1.58 -8.51
N ASN A 194 12.76 1.12 -8.85
CA ASN A 194 13.61 0.38 -7.91
C ASN A 194 14.06 1.23 -6.73
N GLN A 195 14.50 2.48 -6.98
CA GLN A 195 14.89 3.40 -5.91
C GLN A 195 13.73 3.73 -4.97
N MET A 196 12.51 3.86 -5.49
CA MET A 196 11.30 4.13 -4.72
C MET A 196 11.04 3.06 -3.66
N LEU A 197 11.35 1.80 -3.95
CA LEU A 197 11.09 0.62 -3.12
C LEU A 197 12.34 0.08 -2.41
N ASN A 198 13.42 0.85 -2.37
CA ASN A 198 14.65 0.51 -1.65
C ASN A 198 15.02 1.62 -0.66
N SER A 199 15.94 1.30 0.27
CA SER A 199 16.42 2.31 1.25
C SER A 199 16.95 3.53 0.53
N SER A 200 16.35 4.68 0.81
CA SER A 200 16.67 5.93 0.13
C SER A 200 17.85 6.68 0.75
N GLN A 201 18.17 6.38 2.00
CA GLN A 201 19.22 7.02 2.79
C GLN A 201 19.53 6.14 4.03
N SER A 202 20.62 6.44 4.73
CA SER A 202 21.13 5.63 5.86
C SER A 202 20.59 6.03 7.24
N LEU A 203 19.81 7.12 7.34
CA LEU A 203 19.26 7.60 8.61
C LEU A 203 18.10 6.73 9.10
N ASN A 204 17.25 6.31 8.17
CA ASN A 204 16.15 5.37 8.38
C ASN A 204 16.15 4.36 7.24
N GLU A 205 16.84 3.23 7.41
CA GLU A 205 16.98 2.23 6.36
C GLU A 205 15.65 1.64 5.89
N SER A 206 14.64 1.64 6.76
CA SER A 206 13.28 1.13 6.47
C SER A 206 12.39 2.14 5.75
N TYR A 207 12.98 3.14 5.03
CA TYR A 207 12.22 4.14 4.29
C TYR A 207 12.77 4.40 2.89
N GLY A 208 11.92 4.18 1.88
CA GLY A 208 12.16 4.48 0.48
C GLY A 208 11.63 5.87 0.10
N TYR A 209 11.12 6.03 -1.13
CA TYR A 209 10.42 7.24 -1.53
C TYR A 209 8.96 7.15 -1.07
N LEU A 210 8.70 7.59 0.18
CA LEU A 210 7.39 7.53 0.84
C LEU A 210 6.83 6.11 1.06
N TRP A 211 7.67 5.08 0.92
CA TRP A 211 7.36 3.68 1.20
C TRP A 211 8.06 3.21 2.47
N TRP A 212 7.38 2.38 3.24
CA TRP A 212 7.95 1.63 4.36
C TRP A 212 8.51 0.31 3.86
N LEU A 213 9.70 -0.04 4.34
CA LEU A 213 10.46 -1.21 3.90
C LEU A 213 10.72 -2.14 5.07
N ASN A 214 10.53 -3.46 4.86
CA ASN A 214 10.93 -4.47 5.82
C ASN A 214 12.32 -5.06 5.48
N GLY A 215 12.81 -6.00 6.31
CA GLY A 215 14.09 -6.68 6.11
C GLY A 215 15.31 -5.77 6.21
N LYS A 216 15.19 -4.60 6.85
CA LYS A 216 16.29 -3.68 7.12
C LYS A 216 16.76 -3.82 8.56
N THR A 217 18.01 -3.44 8.82
CA THR A 217 18.62 -3.61 10.16
C THR A 217 18.12 -2.60 11.18
N SER A 218 17.53 -1.49 10.71
CA SER A 218 17.00 -0.44 11.57
C SER A 218 15.81 0.29 10.98
N TYR A 219 15.03 0.92 11.84
CA TYR A 219 13.94 1.82 11.45
C TYR A 219 13.76 2.96 12.44
N MET A 220 13.14 4.04 11.98
CA MET A 220 12.65 5.15 12.79
C MET A 220 11.14 5.31 12.62
N LEU A 221 10.48 5.94 13.59
CA LEU A 221 9.03 6.17 13.57
C LEU A 221 8.71 7.68 13.58
N PRO A 222 7.52 8.08 13.08
CA PRO A 222 7.07 9.47 13.15
C PRO A 222 7.08 10.02 14.58
N GLY A 223 7.52 11.28 14.72
CA GLY A 223 7.57 11.99 16.00
C GLY A 223 8.70 11.52 16.93
N SER A 224 9.64 10.72 16.43
CA SER A 224 10.77 10.21 17.22
C SER A 224 12.07 10.27 16.41
N GLN A 225 13.18 10.55 17.11
CA GLN A 225 14.54 10.42 16.57
C GLN A 225 15.23 9.14 17.06
N PHE A 226 14.51 8.28 17.75
CA PHE A 226 15.04 7.00 18.21
C PHE A 226 15.16 6.01 17.04
N VAL A 227 16.35 5.40 16.93
CA VAL A 227 16.61 4.34 15.93
C VAL A 227 16.41 2.99 16.60
N PHE A 228 15.46 2.22 16.09
CA PHE A 228 15.20 0.85 16.52
C PHE A 228 16.08 -0.10 15.71
N ASN A 229 16.93 -0.89 16.37
CA ASN A 229 17.90 -1.80 15.72
C ASN A 229 17.29 -3.20 15.48
N ASN A 230 16.25 -3.26 14.69
CA ASN A 230 15.61 -4.49 14.22
C ASN A 230 14.76 -4.20 12.99
N GLU A 231 14.15 -5.23 12.42
CA GLU A 231 13.20 -5.08 11.31
C GLU A 231 11.92 -4.39 11.76
N LEU A 232 11.31 -3.60 10.86
CA LEU A 232 10.06 -2.90 11.13
C LEU A 232 8.92 -3.88 11.44
N ILE A 233 8.84 -4.98 10.72
CA ILE A 233 7.81 -6.03 10.85
C ILE A 233 8.47 -7.41 10.82
N PRO A 234 9.07 -7.87 11.95
CA PRO A 234 9.93 -9.07 11.97
C PRO A 234 9.26 -10.38 11.57
N ASN A 235 7.93 -10.46 11.65
CA ASN A 235 7.15 -11.65 11.24
C ASN A 235 6.65 -11.59 9.79
N ALA A 236 6.91 -10.52 9.07
CA ALA A 236 6.64 -10.43 7.64
C ALA A 236 7.86 -10.86 6.82
N PRO A 237 7.70 -11.25 5.55
CA PRO A 237 8.82 -11.50 4.65
C PRO A 237 9.75 -10.27 4.54
N VAL A 238 11.05 -10.53 4.39
CA VAL A 238 12.08 -9.48 4.36
C VAL A 238 11.96 -8.51 3.19
N ASP A 239 11.34 -8.94 2.10
CA ASP A 239 11.11 -8.15 0.88
C ASP A 239 9.75 -7.41 0.88
N LEU A 240 9.05 -7.40 2.02
CA LEU A 240 7.83 -6.64 2.17
C LEU A 240 8.07 -5.14 1.98
N VAL A 241 7.29 -4.53 1.11
CA VAL A 241 7.13 -3.07 1.04
C VAL A 241 5.70 -2.69 1.43
N ALA A 242 5.55 -1.61 2.20
CA ALA A 242 4.27 -1.25 2.78
C ALA A 242 3.91 0.23 2.60
N ALA A 243 2.66 0.50 2.27
CA ALA A 243 2.04 1.82 2.43
C ALA A 243 1.23 1.81 3.73
N LEU A 244 1.60 2.66 4.68
CA LEU A 244 1.02 2.70 6.01
C LEU A 244 0.39 4.07 6.28
N GLY A 245 -0.88 4.07 6.63
CA GLY A 245 -1.65 5.27 6.94
C GLY A 245 -2.35 5.20 8.29
N LYS A 246 -2.49 6.35 8.94
CA LYS A 246 -3.20 6.50 10.21
C LYS A 246 -4.53 5.74 10.19
N ASN A 247 -4.94 5.23 11.34
CA ASN A 247 -6.17 4.47 11.52
C ASN A 247 -6.17 3.11 10.79
N GLY A 248 -5.00 2.59 10.44
CA GLY A 248 -4.84 1.26 9.87
C GLY A 248 -5.21 1.16 8.39
N GLN A 249 -4.94 2.20 7.60
CA GLN A 249 -4.95 2.11 6.16
C GLN A 249 -3.64 1.44 5.73
N ILE A 250 -3.71 0.26 5.13
CA ILE A 250 -2.53 -0.57 4.89
C ILE A 250 -2.58 -1.16 3.49
N ILE A 251 -1.45 -1.10 2.78
CA ILE A 251 -1.12 -1.92 1.63
C ILE A 251 0.18 -2.64 1.96
N ASN A 252 0.19 -3.95 1.86
CA ASN A 252 1.39 -4.76 1.93
C ASN A 252 1.61 -5.47 0.60
N VAL A 253 2.82 -5.40 0.09
CA VAL A 253 3.25 -6.05 -1.15
C VAL A 253 4.47 -6.91 -0.85
N VAL A 254 4.39 -8.20 -1.16
CA VAL A 254 5.45 -9.18 -0.92
C VAL A 254 5.81 -9.89 -2.21
N PRO A 255 6.87 -9.44 -2.90
CA PRO A 255 7.28 -10.02 -4.18
C PRO A 255 7.62 -11.51 -4.09
N SER A 256 8.40 -11.93 -3.09
CA SER A 256 8.81 -13.36 -2.92
C SER A 256 7.65 -14.32 -2.78
N GLN A 257 6.52 -13.83 -2.29
CA GLN A 257 5.32 -14.65 -2.11
C GLN A 257 4.25 -14.37 -3.17
N ASN A 258 4.48 -13.46 -4.11
CA ASN A 258 3.47 -13.02 -5.06
C ASN A 258 2.14 -12.66 -4.37
N LEU A 259 2.24 -11.88 -3.30
CA LEU A 259 1.16 -11.62 -2.35
C LEU A 259 0.96 -10.11 -2.15
N VAL A 260 -0.31 -9.70 -2.14
CA VAL A 260 -0.74 -8.35 -1.73
C VAL A 260 -1.88 -8.48 -0.75
N TRP A 261 -1.85 -7.71 0.32
CA TRP A 261 -3.05 -7.52 1.11
C TRP A 261 -3.27 -6.06 1.47
N ILE A 262 -4.53 -5.69 1.56
CA ILE A 262 -4.94 -4.34 1.93
C ILE A 262 -5.95 -4.35 3.06
N ARG A 263 -5.93 -3.28 3.83
CA ARG A 263 -6.96 -2.97 4.80
C ARG A 263 -7.36 -1.50 4.73
N MET A 264 -8.65 -1.26 4.79
CA MET A 264 -9.22 0.04 5.10
C MET A 264 -10.00 -0.03 6.41
N GLY A 265 -9.95 1.01 7.22
CA GLY A 265 -10.72 0.99 8.46
C GLY A 265 -10.49 2.18 9.37
N ASP A 266 -11.04 2.07 10.57
CA ASP A 266 -10.83 2.99 11.67
C ASP A 266 -9.75 2.45 12.62
N ASN A 267 -9.41 3.24 13.58
CA ASN A 267 -8.33 3.08 14.53
C ASN A 267 -8.17 1.64 15.08
N PRO A 268 -7.14 0.89 14.67
CA PRO A 268 -6.86 -0.43 15.25
C PRO A 268 -6.03 -0.31 16.54
N ASP A 269 -5.27 0.77 16.68
CA ASP A 269 -4.40 1.10 17.81
C ASP A 269 -4.16 2.62 17.86
N ASN A 270 -3.41 3.10 18.84
CA ASN A 270 -3.11 4.53 19.00
C ASN A 270 -1.83 4.98 18.29
N SER A 271 -1.23 4.14 17.45
CA SER A 271 0.00 4.48 16.74
C SER A 271 -0.24 5.48 15.60
N LEU A 272 0.72 6.36 15.36
CA LEU A 272 0.69 7.29 14.22
C LEU A 272 0.82 6.56 12.88
N VAL A 273 1.52 5.41 12.89
CA VAL A 273 1.67 4.50 11.76
C VAL A 273 1.32 3.10 12.25
N PRO A 274 0.43 2.35 11.57
CA PRO A 274 -0.14 1.09 12.10
C PRO A 274 0.83 -0.11 11.95
N TYR A 275 2.12 0.05 12.29
CA TYR A 275 3.12 -1.02 12.16
C TYR A 275 2.88 -2.15 13.16
N THR A 276 2.44 -1.83 14.38
CA THR A 276 2.11 -2.83 15.42
C THR A 276 0.95 -3.69 14.99
N PHE A 277 -0.12 -3.07 14.52
CA PHE A 277 -1.28 -3.79 13.98
C PHE A 277 -0.91 -4.59 12.73
N ASN A 278 -0.09 -4.03 11.83
CA ASN A 278 0.40 -4.73 10.65
C ASN A 278 1.18 -6.00 11.06
N LYS A 279 2.05 -5.89 12.06
CA LYS A 279 2.78 -7.02 12.63
C LYS A 279 1.85 -8.11 13.20
N GLU A 280 0.77 -7.71 13.88
CA GLU A 280 -0.22 -8.65 14.40
C GLU A 280 -0.93 -9.40 13.27
N VAL A 281 -1.36 -8.70 12.21
CA VAL A 281 -2.03 -9.31 11.06
C VAL A 281 -1.12 -10.35 10.37
N TRP A 282 0.18 -10.11 10.32
CA TRP A 282 1.14 -11.04 9.73
C TRP A 282 1.22 -12.38 10.47
N ASN A 283 0.96 -12.44 11.79
CA ASN A 283 0.86 -13.72 12.49
C ASN A 283 -0.23 -14.60 11.88
N TYR A 284 -1.41 -14.02 11.63
CA TYR A 284 -2.54 -14.76 11.04
C TYR A 284 -2.31 -15.12 9.57
N ILE A 285 -1.65 -14.25 8.79
CA ILE A 285 -1.33 -14.54 7.39
C ILE A 285 -0.35 -15.72 7.30
N ASN A 286 0.66 -15.76 8.16
CA ASN A 286 1.62 -16.85 8.21
C ASN A 286 0.95 -18.19 8.58
N ASP A 287 -0.02 -18.19 9.49
CA ASP A 287 -0.79 -19.38 9.85
C ASP A 287 -1.62 -19.90 8.66
N LEU A 288 -2.18 -19.00 7.84
CA LEU A 288 -2.89 -19.40 6.62
C LEU A 288 -1.95 -20.06 5.59
N ALA A 289 -0.74 -19.57 5.46
CA ALA A 289 0.26 -20.15 4.55
C ALA A 289 0.71 -21.55 4.98
N CYS A 290 0.83 -21.79 6.30
CA CYS A 290 1.21 -23.10 6.85
C CYS A 290 0.10 -24.16 6.67
N THR A 291 -1.16 -23.76 6.71
CA THR A 291 -2.29 -24.70 6.53
C THR A 291 -2.52 -25.08 5.06
N SER A 292 -2.06 -24.29 4.11
CA SER A 292 -2.20 -24.60 2.67
C SER A 292 -1.18 -25.63 2.15
N LEU A 293 -0.14 -25.95 2.93
CA LEU A 293 0.88 -26.97 2.57
C LEU A 293 0.54 -28.37 3.03
N LEU A 294 -0.56 -28.57 3.73
CA LEU A 294 -1.15 -29.88 3.99
C LEU A 294 -2.45 -30.06 3.18
N VAL A 295 -2.46 -29.72 1.90
CA VAL A 295 -3.11 -30.62 0.97
C VAL A 295 -2.13 -31.79 0.85
N GLU A 296 -2.13 -32.69 1.84
CA GLU A 296 -1.86 -34.06 1.56
C GLU A 296 -2.67 -34.39 0.29
N ASP A 297 -1.98 -34.77 -0.75
CA ASP A 297 -2.57 -35.61 -1.79
C ASP A 297 -3.27 -36.71 -1.04
N TYR A 298 -4.55 -36.54 -0.76
CA TYR A 298 -5.39 -37.58 -0.20
C TYR A 298 -5.65 -38.61 -1.30
N ASN A 299 -4.54 -39.14 -1.81
CA ASN A 299 -4.47 -40.38 -2.56
C ASN A 299 -4.30 -41.57 -1.60
N GLU A 300 -4.67 -41.41 -0.34
CA GLU A 300 -5.17 -42.56 0.40
C GLU A 300 -6.61 -42.78 -0.09
N LYS A 301 -6.75 -43.76 -0.93
CA LYS A 301 -7.99 -44.53 -1.08
C LYS A 301 -8.40 -45.02 0.32
N SER A 302 -8.93 -44.15 1.16
CA SER A 302 -9.75 -44.58 2.28
C SER A 302 -10.84 -45.43 1.62
N LYS A 303 -10.89 -46.69 1.99
CA LYS A 303 -11.88 -47.67 1.50
C LYS A 303 -13.29 -47.31 2.01
N ARG A 304 -13.64 -46.03 2.08
CA ARG A 304 -15.00 -45.65 2.41
C ARG A 304 -15.96 -46.11 1.33
N LYS A 305 -16.97 -46.81 1.73
CA LYS A 305 -17.95 -47.41 0.85
C LYS A 305 -19.12 -46.45 0.72
N LEU A 306 -19.48 -46.08 -0.54
CA LEU A 306 -20.69 -45.30 -0.80
C LEU A 306 -21.92 -46.13 -0.35
N ILE A 307 -22.73 -45.57 0.58
CA ILE A 307 -23.95 -46.19 1.08
C ILE A 307 -25.11 -45.85 0.16
N LYS A 308 -25.31 -44.58 -0.16
CA LYS A 308 -26.41 -44.14 -1.02
C LYS A 308 -26.16 -42.78 -1.63
N ILE A 309 -26.88 -42.46 -2.68
CA ILE A 309 -26.97 -41.14 -3.32
C ILE A 309 -28.39 -40.62 -3.11
N THR A 310 -28.53 -39.37 -2.67
CA THR A 310 -29.84 -38.75 -2.45
C THR A 310 -29.91 -37.38 -3.12
N ASP A 311 -31.14 -36.92 -3.40
CA ASP A 311 -31.41 -35.52 -3.63
C ASP A 311 -31.34 -34.73 -2.30
N PHE A 312 -31.58 -33.41 -2.35
CA PHE A 312 -31.58 -32.55 -1.16
C PHE A 312 -32.74 -32.80 -0.20
N LEU A 313 -33.76 -33.53 -0.63
CA LEU A 313 -34.89 -33.94 0.22
C LEU A 313 -34.69 -35.31 0.86
N GLY A 314 -33.49 -35.94 0.64
CA GLY A 314 -33.13 -37.22 1.20
C GLY A 314 -33.68 -38.43 0.47
N LYS A 315 -34.35 -38.25 -0.69
CA LYS A 315 -34.85 -39.31 -1.52
C LYS A 315 -33.70 -39.97 -2.28
N SER A 316 -33.56 -41.29 -2.21
CA SER A 316 -32.55 -42.05 -2.98
C SER A 316 -32.78 -41.88 -4.47
N VAL A 317 -31.72 -41.55 -5.21
CA VAL A 317 -31.70 -41.35 -6.64
C VAL A 317 -30.48 -41.98 -7.29
N ASN A 318 -30.56 -42.33 -8.57
CA ASN A 318 -29.38 -42.66 -9.36
C ASN A 318 -28.60 -41.38 -9.72
N PRO A 319 -27.29 -41.45 -10.00
CA PRO A 319 -26.55 -40.32 -10.52
C PRO A 319 -27.21 -39.72 -11.75
N ILE A 320 -27.40 -38.40 -11.73
CA ILE A 320 -28.00 -37.62 -12.82
C ILE A 320 -27.06 -36.48 -13.15
N SER A 321 -26.69 -36.31 -14.43
CA SER A 321 -25.81 -35.23 -14.88
C SER A 321 -26.44 -33.85 -14.65
N ASN A 322 -25.63 -32.85 -14.37
CA ASN A 322 -25.99 -31.42 -14.16
C ASN A 322 -26.93 -31.16 -12.98
N ILE A 323 -27.18 -32.13 -12.11
CA ILE A 323 -27.95 -31.97 -10.88
C ILE A 323 -27.05 -32.22 -9.65
N PRO A 324 -27.02 -31.33 -8.64
CA PRO A 324 -26.28 -31.58 -7.44
C PRO A 324 -26.95 -32.65 -6.58
N LEU A 325 -26.18 -33.68 -6.20
CA LEU A 325 -26.64 -34.81 -5.39
C LEU A 325 -25.74 -34.98 -4.15
N LEU A 326 -26.31 -35.60 -3.11
CA LEU A 326 -25.58 -35.92 -1.86
C LEU A 326 -25.14 -37.39 -1.91
N TYR A 327 -23.82 -37.61 -1.81
CA TYR A 327 -23.18 -38.91 -1.74
C TYR A 327 -22.85 -39.19 -0.26
N ILE A 328 -23.49 -40.21 0.30
CA ILE A 328 -23.38 -40.58 1.74
C ILE A 328 -22.53 -41.83 1.84
N TYR A 329 -21.50 -41.79 2.70
CA TYR A 329 -20.52 -42.86 2.88
C TYR A 329 -20.70 -43.54 4.25
N ASP A 330 -20.09 -44.73 4.41
CA ASP A 330 -20.17 -45.58 5.61
C ASP A 330 -19.50 -44.97 6.85
N ASP A 331 -18.60 -44.01 6.66
CA ASP A 331 -17.96 -43.26 7.74
C ASP A 331 -18.83 -42.06 8.22
N GLY A 332 -20.05 -41.91 7.73
CA GLY A 332 -20.97 -40.82 8.05
C GLY A 332 -20.69 -39.54 7.27
N THR A 333 -19.69 -39.47 6.40
CA THR A 333 -19.41 -38.30 5.57
C THR A 333 -20.44 -38.15 4.46
N VAL A 334 -20.76 -36.88 4.13
CA VAL A 334 -21.70 -36.52 3.06
C VAL A 334 -21.00 -35.54 2.11
N HIS A 335 -20.91 -35.92 0.84
CA HIS A 335 -20.31 -35.08 -0.19
C HIS A 335 -21.38 -34.61 -1.19
N LYS A 336 -21.46 -33.30 -1.42
CA LYS A 336 -22.23 -32.75 -2.53
C LYS A 336 -21.42 -32.86 -3.81
N LYS A 337 -21.95 -33.53 -4.83
CA LYS A 337 -21.30 -33.67 -6.14
C LYS A 337 -22.26 -33.28 -7.26
N ILE A 338 -21.73 -32.71 -8.33
CA ILE A 338 -22.39 -32.47 -9.60
C ILE A 338 -21.56 -33.20 -10.65
N ILE A 339 -22.17 -34.08 -11.42
CA ILE A 339 -21.55 -34.69 -12.58
C ILE A 339 -21.88 -33.77 -13.77
N LEU A 340 -20.86 -33.23 -14.40
CA LEU A 340 -20.97 -32.40 -15.61
C LEU A 340 -20.77 -33.33 -16.82
N GLU A 341 -21.59 -33.18 -17.83
CA GLU A 341 -21.40 -33.77 -19.15
C GLU A 341 -20.47 -32.92 -19.99
#